data_51bab8778af690cb1b0b50894d75a8e4
#
_entry.id   51bab8778af690cb1b0b50894d75a8e4
#
_cell.length_a   1.000
_cell.length_b   1.000
_cell.length_c   1.000
_cell.angle_alpha   90.00
_cell.angle_beta   90.00
_cell.angle_gamma   90.00
#
_symmetry.space_group_name_H-M   'P 1'
#
loop_
_entity.id
_entity.type
_entity.pdbx_description
1 polymer ?
#
loop_
_entity_poly.entity_id
_entity_poly.type
_entity_poly.pdbx_seq_one_letter_code
_entity_poly.pdbx_strand_id
1 'polypeptide(L)'
;MKTFIKVIKKLYWLGLLGFVGSFLDIPSLELFYLFFLLALVDFVLSIIIVLRMEDTNETVSDIKFLFQNLGMLIGIPIIYLRNRFRLPNAKSYEPKILYSLPLQGSWNVANGGVDRETSHSWNICNQRYAYDFYIEINGKTFCDSGKSVTDYYCYGKPILAPADGIVVEIKNLFNDTPISDEPEALCSASDIRGNYIVIKHSEHEYKS
;
A
#
# COMPACT_ATOMS: atom_id res chain seq x y z
N MET A 1 -20.90 18.73 5.60
CA MET A 1 -20.57 17.45 4.96
C MET A 1 -21.52 16.32 5.39
N LYS A 2 -21.67 15.97 6.69
CA LYS A 2 -22.57 14.87 7.16
C LYS A 2 -24.03 15.03 6.70
N THR A 3 -24.59 16.23 6.69
CA THR A 3 -25.96 16.51 6.24
C THR A 3 -26.12 16.30 4.74
N PHE A 4 -25.15 16.72 3.94
CA PHE A 4 -25.13 16.54 2.49
C PHE A 4 -25.13 15.06 2.10
N ILE A 5 -24.29 14.23 2.74
CA ILE A 5 -24.26 12.78 2.53
C ILE A 5 -25.59 12.12 2.88
N LYS A 6 -26.24 12.55 3.97
CA LYS A 6 -27.59 12.02 4.33
C LYS A 6 -28.63 12.32 3.26
N VAL A 7 -28.56 13.47 2.62
CA VAL A 7 -29.47 13.83 1.51
C VAL A 7 -29.18 12.96 0.28
N ILE A 8 -27.92 12.81 -0.12
CA ILE A 8 -27.51 11.95 -1.23
C ILE A 8 -28.01 10.52 -1.02
N LYS A 9 -27.81 9.94 0.17
CA LYS A 9 -28.26 8.57 0.53
C LYS A 9 -29.76 8.38 0.42
N LYS A 10 -30.55 9.41 0.56
CA LYS A 10 -31.98 9.34 0.35
C LYS A 10 -32.38 9.45 -1.12
N LEU A 11 -31.63 10.26 -1.87
CA LEU A 11 -31.98 10.58 -3.25
C LEU A 11 -31.60 9.48 -4.24
N TYR A 12 -30.48 8.78 -4.07
CA TYR A 12 -30.08 7.78 -5.06
C TYR A 12 -31.07 6.59 -5.17
N TRP A 13 -31.85 6.32 -4.12
CA TRP A 13 -32.94 5.32 -4.19
C TRP A 13 -34.01 5.66 -5.22
N LEU A 14 -34.16 6.93 -5.59
CA LEU A 14 -35.04 7.33 -6.70
C LEU A 14 -34.62 6.68 -8.03
N GLY A 15 -33.37 6.30 -8.18
CA GLY A 15 -32.88 5.55 -9.33
C GLY A 15 -33.67 4.24 -9.59
N LEU A 16 -34.27 3.66 -8.56
CA LEU A 16 -35.13 2.48 -8.72
C LEU A 16 -36.37 2.75 -9.57
N LEU A 17 -36.84 4.00 -9.65
CA LEU A 17 -37.93 4.38 -10.54
C LEU A 17 -37.55 4.23 -12.02
N GLY A 18 -36.26 4.27 -12.36
CA GLY A 18 -35.78 3.97 -13.70
C GLY A 18 -36.11 2.54 -14.13
N PHE A 19 -36.00 1.55 -13.24
CA PHE A 19 -36.40 0.17 -13.52
C PHE A 19 -37.90 0.06 -13.76
N VAL A 20 -38.71 0.82 -13.00
CA VAL A 20 -40.16 0.87 -13.21
C VAL A 20 -40.46 1.47 -14.59
N GLY A 21 -39.71 2.51 -14.98
CA GLY A 21 -39.80 3.12 -16.32
C GLY A 21 -39.51 2.14 -17.43
N SER A 22 -38.41 1.40 -17.34
CA SER A 22 -38.04 0.37 -18.31
C SER A 22 -39.05 -0.81 -18.32
N PHE A 23 -39.60 -1.18 -17.18
CA PHE A 23 -40.57 -2.25 -17.10
C PHE A 23 -41.95 -1.88 -17.71
N LEU A 24 -42.34 -0.59 -17.55
CA LEU A 24 -43.62 -0.07 -18.05
C LEU A 24 -43.51 0.63 -19.41
N ASP A 25 -42.34 0.63 -20.02
CA ASP A 25 -42.01 1.31 -21.29
C ASP A 25 -42.32 2.82 -21.24
N ILE A 26 -41.95 3.46 -20.14
CA ILE A 26 -42.13 4.90 -19.87
C ILE A 26 -40.78 5.61 -19.91
N PRO A 27 -40.33 6.17 -21.06
CA PRO A 27 -38.99 6.74 -21.22
C PRO A 27 -38.67 7.88 -20.25
N SER A 28 -39.67 8.66 -19.82
CA SER A 28 -39.47 9.76 -18.86
C SER A 28 -39.06 9.28 -17.47
N LEU A 29 -39.45 8.06 -17.06
CA LEU A 29 -39.04 7.48 -15.79
C LEU A 29 -37.63 6.87 -15.88
N GLU A 30 -37.15 6.51 -17.06
CA GLU A 30 -35.79 5.98 -17.22
C GLU A 30 -34.72 7.03 -16.87
N LEU A 31 -35.04 8.34 -17.00
CA LEU A 31 -34.17 9.42 -16.55
C LEU A 31 -33.80 9.32 -15.08
N PHE A 32 -34.62 8.63 -14.26
CA PHE A 32 -34.32 8.40 -12.85
C PHE A 32 -33.08 7.53 -12.63
N TYR A 33 -32.60 6.78 -13.63
CA TYR A 33 -31.29 6.10 -13.54
C TYR A 33 -30.13 7.06 -13.24
N LEU A 34 -30.27 8.33 -13.62
CA LEU A 34 -29.26 9.36 -13.31
C LEU A 34 -29.04 9.54 -11.78
N PHE A 35 -30.05 9.20 -10.97
CA PHE A 35 -29.90 9.25 -9.51
C PHE A 35 -28.92 8.21 -8.97
N PHE A 36 -28.64 7.12 -9.70
CA PHE A 36 -27.58 6.19 -9.31
C PHE A 36 -26.16 6.81 -9.41
N LEU A 37 -25.98 7.89 -10.17
CA LEU A 37 -24.73 8.65 -10.13
C LEU A 37 -24.48 9.24 -8.74
N LEU A 38 -25.53 9.56 -7.99
CA LEU A 38 -25.40 10.02 -6.62
C LEU A 38 -24.86 8.92 -5.69
N ALA A 39 -25.16 7.64 -5.95
CA ALA A 39 -24.59 6.54 -5.21
C ALA A 39 -23.06 6.44 -5.46
N LEU A 40 -22.61 6.69 -6.69
CA LEU A 40 -21.18 6.77 -7.00
C LEU A 40 -20.52 7.95 -6.26
N VAL A 41 -21.18 9.12 -6.21
CA VAL A 41 -20.69 10.29 -5.47
C VAL A 41 -20.60 9.97 -3.97
N ASP A 42 -21.63 9.35 -3.38
CA ASP A 42 -21.63 8.93 -1.96
C ASP A 42 -20.49 7.96 -1.67
N PHE A 43 -20.27 6.98 -2.55
CA PHE A 43 -19.19 6.02 -2.45
C PHE A 43 -17.81 6.71 -2.45
N VAL A 44 -17.56 7.60 -3.42
CA VAL A 44 -16.29 8.36 -3.50
C VAL A 44 -16.08 9.24 -2.27
N LEU A 45 -17.12 9.95 -1.82
CA LEU A 45 -17.04 10.78 -0.62
C LEU A 45 -16.79 9.93 0.64
N SER A 46 -17.40 8.75 0.73
CA SER A 46 -17.18 7.82 1.84
C SER A 46 -15.72 7.34 1.89
N ILE A 47 -15.13 7.00 0.74
CA ILE A 47 -13.70 6.67 0.64
C ILE A 47 -12.83 7.84 1.13
N ILE A 48 -13.09 9.05 0.63
CA ILE A 48 -12.33 10.26 1.02
C ILE A 48 -12.40 10.50 2.53
N ILE A 49 -13.56 10.27 3.13
CA ILE A 49 -13.75 10.44 4.59
C ILE A 49 -12.91 9.40 5.33
N VAL A 50 -13.01 8.13 4.96
CA VAL A 50 -12.24 7.04 5.60
C VAL A 50 -10.74 7.30 5.49
N LEU A 51 -10.26 7.71 4.32
CA LEU A 51 -8.84 8.00 4.10
C LEU A 51 -8.32 9.22 4.92
N ARG A 52 -9.23 10.10 5.36
CA ARG A 52 -8.90 11.27 6.20
C ARG A 52 -9.10 11.03 7.70
N MET A 53 -9.71 9.92 8.09
CA MET A 53 -9.82 9.59 9.51
C MET A 53 -8.45 9.21 10.07
N GLU A 54 -8.22 9.52 11.34
CA GLU A 54 -7.05 9.02 12.07
C GLU A 54 -7.16 7.50 12.25
N ASP A 55 -6.02 6.82 12.28
CA ASP A 55 -5.95 5.36 12.44
C ASP A 55 -6.15 4.98 13.93
N THR A 56 -7.31 5.39 14.48
CA THR A 56 -7.62 5.23 15.91
C THR A 56 -8.32 3.91 16.24
N ASN A 57 -8.77 3.18 15.22
CA ASN A 57 -9.34 1.84 15.39
C ASN A 57 -8.96 0.92 14.22
N GLU A 58 -8.92 -0.39 14.50
CA GLU A 58 -8.55 -1.43 13.53
C GLU A 58 -9.40 -1.39 12.26
N THR A 59 -10.73 -1.25 12.39
CA THR A 59 -11.64 -1.23 11.24
C THR A 59 -11.31 -0.11 10.23
N VAL A 60 -10.92 1.08 10.71
CA VAL A 60 -10.52 2.19 9.84
C VAL A 60 -9.18 1.88 9.17
N SER A 61 -8.24 1.29 9.91
CA SER A 61 -6.94 0.85 9.39
C SER A 61 -7.10 -0.21 8.30
N ASP A 62 -7.92 -1.24 8.54
CA ASP A 62 -8.21 -2.31 7.59
C ASP A 62 -8.86 -1.79 6.30
N ILE A 63 -9.82 -0.88 6.43
CA ILE A 63 -10.47 -0.27 5.27
C ILE A 63 -9.46 0.56 4.46
N LYS A 64 -8.61 1.34 5.10
CA LYS A 64 -7.54 2.10 4.42
C LYS A 64 -6.56 1.18 3.71
N PHE A 65 -6.13 0.11 4.37
CA PHE A 65 -5.26 -0.91 3.81
C PHE A 65 -5.88 -1.57 2.57
N LEU A 66 -7.17 -1.94 2.64
CA LEU A 66 -7.89 -2.51 1.50
C LEU A 66 -7.92 -1.54 0.30
N PHE A 67 -8.25 -0.25 0.53
CA PHE A 67 -8.28 0.74 -0.55
C PHE A 67 -6.90 1.02 -1.13
N GLN A 68 -5.86 1.00 -0.32
CA GLN A 68 -4.50 1.16 -0.80
C GLN A 68 -4.10 -0.01 -1.71
N ASN A 69 -4.38 -1.25 -1.32
CA ASN A 69 -4.11 -2.41 -2.15
C ASN A 69 -4.90 -2.37 -3.48
N LEU A 70 -6.18 -1.99 -3.44
CA LEU A 70 -6.99 -1.81 -4.65
C LEU A 70 -6.41 -0.69 -5.53
N GLY A 71 -5.98 0.42 -4.93
CA GLY A 71 -5.30 1.52 -5.63
C GLY A 71 -4.00 1.08 -6.31
N MET A 72 -3.22 0.21 -5.68
CA MET A 72 -2.02 -0.37 -6.30
C MET A 72 -2.37 -1.23 -7.51
N LEU A 73 -3.40 -2.09 -7.42
CA LEU A 73 -3.84 -2.93 -8.55
C LEU A 73 -4.29 -2.08 -9.74
N ILE A 74 -4.99 -0.98 -9.52
CA ILE A 74 -5.40 -0.03 -10.57
C ILE A 74 -4.18 0.76 -11.07
N GLY A 75 -3.27 1.12 -10.20
CA GLY A 75 -2.06 1.88 -10.52
C GLY A 75 -1.08 1.14 -11.43
N ILE A 76 -0.98 -0.19 -11.30
CA ILE A 76 -0.06 -1.02 -12.10
C ILE A 76 -0.30 -0.84 -13.61
N PRO A 77 -1.50 -1.03 -14.17
CA PRO A 77 -1.77 -0.77 -15.58
C PRO A 77 -1.43 0.65 -16.01
N ILE A 78 -1.72 1.64 -15.16
CA ILE A 78 -1.44 3.05 -15.45
C ILE A 78 0.08 3.28 -15.57
N ILE A 79 0.88 2.69 -14.66
CA ILE A 79 2.34 2.77 -14.71
C ILE A 79 2.87 2.16 -16.02
N TYR A 80 2.38 0.98 -16.40
CA TYR A 80 2.78 0.34 -17.65
C TYR A 80 2.42 1.20 -18.89
N LEU A 81 1.21 1.75 -18.94
CA LEU A 81 0.76 2.61 -20.03
C LEU A 81 1.61 3.90 -20.11
N ARG A 82 1.83 4.59 -18.99
CA ARG A 82 2.65 5.82 -18.94
C ARG A 82 4.08 5.58 -19.39
N ASN A 83 4.63 4.42 -19.08
CA ASN A 83 5.99 4.04 -19.49
C ASN A 83 6.02 3.28 -20.81
N ARG A 84 4.93 3.26 -21.58
CA ARG A 84 4.84 2.57 -22.87
C ARG A 84 5.30 1.10 -22.79
N PHE A 85 4.96 0.43 -21.70
CA PHE A 85 5.36 -0.95 -21.38
C PHE A 85 6.89 -1.17 -21.28
N ARG A 86 7.68 -0.10 -21.14
CA ARG A 86 9.14 -0.14 -21.01
C ARG A 86 9.56 0.20 -19.58
N LEU A 87 9.33 -0.72 -18.65
CA LEU A 87 9.83 -0.57 -17.28
C LEU A 87 11.31 -0.98 -17.21
N PRO A 88 12.10 -0.33 -16.34
CA PRO A 88 13.49 -0.73 -16.08
C PRO A 88 13.54 -2.19 -15.61
N ASN A 89 14.56 -2.91 -16.02
CA ASN A 89 14.84 -4.26 -15.56
C ASN A 89 16.35 -4.45 -15.36
N ALA A 90 16.73 -5.48 -14.61
CA ALA A 90 18.12 -5.74 -14.25
C ALA A 90 19.08 -5.94 -15.43
N LYS A 91 18.57 -6.27 -16.64
CA LYS A 91 19.38 -6.47 -17.84
C LYS A 91 19.59 -5.19 -18.66
N SER A 92 18.69 -4.22 -18.53
CA SER A 92 18.67 -3.02 -19.38
C SER A 92 18.90 -1.72 -18.62
N TYR A 93 18.85 -1.76 -17.29
CA TYR A 93 19.01 -0.56 -16.46
C TYR A 93 20.38 -0.58 -15.77
N GLU A 94 21.15 0.45 -16.01
CA GLU A 94 22.41 0.72 -15.30
C GLU A 94 22.18 1.85 -14.31
N PRO A 95 22.31 1.61 -12.99
CA PRO A 95 22.18 2.67 -12.00
C PRO A 95 23.31 3.69 -12.16
N LYS A 96 22.99 4.96 -12.03
CA LYS A 96 23.98 6.05 -12.08
C LYS A 96 24.69 6.22 -10.75
N ILE A 97 24.10 5.71 -9.69
CA ILE A 97 24.60 5.83 -8.32
C ILE A 97 25.09 4.46 -7.86
N LEU A 98 26.26 4.45 -7.25
CA LEU A 98 26.78 3.25 -6.58
C LEU A 98 26.16 3.18 -5.18
N TYR A 99 25.36 2.14 -4.95
CA TYR A 99 24.67 1.90 -3.69
C TYR A 99 25.45 0.96 -2.79
N SER A 100 25.50 1.25 -1.51
CA SER A 100 25.87 0.31 -0.45
C SER A 100 24.61 -0.33 0.15
N LEU A 101 24.76 -1.47 0.82
CA LEU A 101 23.67 -2.01 1.61
C LEU A 101 23.34 -1.04 2.76
N PRO A 102 22.05 -0.79 3.05
CA PRO A 102 21.65 0.14 4.11
C PRO A 102 21.78 -0.46 5.52
N LEU A 103 22.65 -1.45 5.69
CA LEU A 103 22.76 -2.28 6.88
C LEU A 103 24.21 -2.44 7.28
N GLN A 104 24.47 -2.53 8.59
CA GLN A 104 25.80 -2.81 9.14
C GLN A 104 25.87 -4.25 9.66
N GLY A 105 27.01 -4.91 9.41
CA GLY A 105 27.25 -6.28 9.85
C GLY A 105 26.70 -7.31 8.87
N SER A 106 26.37 -8.50 9.38
CA SER A 106 25.90 -9.63 8.59
C SER A 106 24.38 -9.79 8.71
N TRP A 107 23.70 -9.79 7.58
CA TRP A 107 22.25 -9.94 7.48
C TRP A 107 21.92 -11.02 6.46
N ASN A 108 20.80 -11.70 6.68
CA ASN A 108 20.23 -12.65 5.74
C ASN A 108 19.12 -11.96 4.92
N VAL A 109 18.96 -12.40 3.70
CA VAL A 109 17.84 -12.02 2.84
C VAL A 109 16.74 -13.09 2.98
N ALA A 110 15.58 -12.68 3.50
CA ALA A 110 14.41 -13.56 3.57
C ALA A 110 13.75 -13.70 2.20
N ASN A 111 13.55 -12.54 1.54
CA ASN A 111 12.96 -12.43 0.21
C ASN A 111 13.63 -11.30 -0.55
N GLY A 112 13.55 -11.35 -1.86
CA GLY A 112 14.03 -10.28 -2.73
C GLY A 112 15.03 -10.76 -3.73
N GLY A 113 15.06 -10.11 -4.88
CA GLY A 113 15.94 -10.45 -5.97
C GLY A 113 15.70 -9.61 -7.21
N VAL A 114 16.45 -9.94 -8.26
CA VAL A 114 16.43 -9.20 -9.53
C VAL A 114 15.63 -9.93 -10.63
N ASP A 115 15.05 -11.06 -10.30
CA ASP A 115 14.26 -11.89 -11.21
C ASP A 115 12.95 -12.39 -10.56
N ARG A 116 12.14 -13.07 -11.35
CA ARG A 116 10.84 -13.57 -10.93
C ARG A 116 10.93 -14.74 -9.95
N GLU A 117 12.01 -15.47 -9.93
CA GLU A 117 12.18 -16.67 -9.11
C GLU A 117 12.52 -16.28 -7.66
N THR A 118 13.25 -15.20 -7.49
CA THR A 118 13.76 -14.75 -6.20
C THR A 118 12.92 -13.64 -5.57
N SER A 119 12.16 -12.84 -6.36
CA SER A 119 11.33 -11.77 -5.83
C SER A 119 9.91 -12.23 -5.53
N HIS A 120 9.51 -12.23 -4.26
CA HIS A 120 8.15 -12.53 -3.81
C HIS A 120 7.10 -11.53 -4.33
N SER A 121 7.49 -10.31 -4.63
CA SER A 121 6.62 -9.22 -5.11
C SER A 121 6.84 -8.86 -6.59
N TRP A 122 7.33 -9.78 -7.40
CA TRP A 122 7.65 -9.53 -8.81
C TRP A 122 6.54 -8.89 -9.62
N ASN A 123 5.29 -9.26 -9.36
CA ASN A 123 4.13 -8.76 -10.09
C ASN A 123 3.71 -7.34 -9.66
N ILE A 124 4.19 -6.86 -8.53
CA ILE A 124 3.92 -5.53 -7.99
C ILE A 124 5.09 -4.63 -8.39
N CYS A 125 4.91 -3.84 -9.47
CA CYS A 125 6.02 -3.13 -10.12
C CYS A 125 6.81 -2.18 -9.21
N ASN A 126 6.17 -1.58 -8.21
CA ASN A 126 6.79 -0.69 -7.23
C ASN A 126 7.48 -1.43 -6.06
N GLN A 127 7.28 -2.75 -5.94
CA GLN A 127 7.94 -3.60 -4.94
C GLN A 127 8.77 -4.71 -5.58
N ARG A 128 8.86 -4.74 -6.90
CA ARG A 128 9.51 -5.83 -7.67
C ARG A 128 10.93 -6.13 -7.22
N TYR A 129 11.68 -5.12 -6.82
CA TYR A 129 13.08 -5.21 -6.39
C TYR A 129 13.24 -4.94 -4.89
N ALA A 130 12.18 -5.11 -4.09
CA ALA A 130 12.27 -5.02 -2.65
C ALA A 130 13.01 -6.22 -2.07
N TYR A 131 13.74 -5.99 -0.99
CA TYR A 131 14.45 -6.99 -0.23
C TYR A 131 14.00 -6.94 1.22
N ASP A 132 13.72 -8.12 1.79
CA ASP A 132 13.42 -8.31 3.20
C ASP A 132 14.65 -8.88 3.90
N PHE A 133 15.09 -8.20 4.95
CA PHE A 133 16.29 -8.54 5.69
C PHE A 133 15.99 -8.96 7.11
N TYR A 134 16.78 -9.91 7.62
CA TYR A 134 16.72 -10.32 9.01
C TYR A 134 18.12 -10.73 9.51
N ILE A 135 18.28 -10.83 10.84
CA ILE A 135 19.50 -11.35 11.46
C ILE A 135 19.19 -12.72 12.06
N GLU A 136 20.07 -13.67 11.80
CA GLU A 136 20.01 -15.01 12.36
C GLU A 136 21.28 -15.33 13.12
N ILE A 137 21.14 -15.88 14.32
CA ILE A 137 22.24 -16.36 15.16
C ILE A 137 21.89 -17.78 15.62
N ASN A 138 22.74 -18.75 15.28
CA ASN A 138 22.53 -20.16 15.62
C ASN A 138 21.14 -20.72 15.21
N GLY A 139 20.66 -20.35 14.01
CA GLY A 139 19.39 -20.83 13.48
C GLY A 139 18.15 -20.17 14.07
N LYS A 140 18.30 -19.07 14.83
CA LYS A 140 17.19 -18.30 15.42
C LYS A 140 17.26 -16.85 15.02
N THR A 141 16.10 -16.20 14.82
CA THR A 141 15.97 -14.78 14.50
C THR A 141 15.77 -13.91 15.74
N PHE A 142 15.59 -14.54 16.91
CA PHE A 142 15.32 -13.88 18.18
C PHE A 142 16.08 -14.57 19.33
N CYS A 143 16.29 -13.85 20.40
CA CYS A 143 16.66 -14.37 21.72
C CYS A 143 15.40 -14.52 22.60
N ASP A 144 15.58 -15.07 23.78
CA ASP A 144 14.55 -15.23 24.80
C ASP A 144 13.27 -15.93 24.28
N SER A 145 12.12 -15.33 24.49
CA SER A 145 10.82 -15.95 24.15
C SER A 145 10.38 -15.76 22.69
N GLY A 146 10.91 -14.77 22.00
CA GLY A 146 10.44 -14.34 20.68
C GLY A 146 9.03 -13.70 20.68
N LYS A 147 8.46 -13.42 21.85
CA LYS A 147 7.12 -12.86 21.99
C LYS A 147 7.08 -11.33 22.02
N SER A 148 8.25 -10.71 22.12
CA SER A 148 8.39 -9.27 22.03
C SER A 148 9.19 -8.91 20.78
N VAL A 149 8.85 -7.81 20.12
CA VAL A 149 9.64 -7.27 19.01
C VAL A 149 11.08 -6.98 19.43
N THR A 150 11.31 -6.63 20.70
CA THR A 150 12.63 -6.38 21.29
C THR A 150 13.51 -7.62 21.39
N ASP A 151 12.93 -8.83 21.32
CA ASP A 151 13.67 -10.09 21.36
C ASP A 151 14.38 -10.36 20.02
N TYR A 152 13.95 -9.72 18.92
CA TYR A 152 14.50 -9.96 17.59
C TYR A 152 15.85 -9.28 17.38
N TYR A 153 16.83 -10.01 16.86
CA TYR A 153 18.19 -9.51 16.68
C TYR A 153 18.30 -8.30 15.75
N CYS A 154 17.36 -8.13 14.83
CA CYS A 154 17.31 -6.97 13.92
C CYS A 154 16.65 -5.73 14.57
N TYR A 155 15.91 -5.89 15.69
CA TYR A 155 15.23 -4.78 16.33
C TYR A 155 16.23 -3.72 16.87
N GLY A 156 15.91 -2.46 16.64
CA GLY A 156 16.74 -1.34 17.07
C GLY A 156 18.09 -1.20 16.36
N LYS A 157 18.34 -1.99 15.30
CA LYS A 157 19.56 -1.83 14.49
C LYS A 157 19.45 -0.60 13.60
N PRO A 158 20.55 0.15 13.41
CA PRO A 158 20.54 1.32 12.56
C PRO A 158 20.36 0.92 11.09
N ILE A 159 19.50 1.68 10.39
CA ILE A 159 19.36 1.64 8.93
C ILE A 159 20.09 2.85 8.37
N LEU A 160 20.95 2.63 7.40
CA LEU A 160 21.81 3.65 6.80
C LEU A 160 21.25 4.11 5.45
N ALA A 161 21.53 5.35 5.09
CA ALA A 161 21.31 5.78 3.71
C ALA A 161 22.26 5.00 2.76
N PRO A 162 21.73 4.34 1.71
CA PRO A 162 22.53 3.51 0.81
C PRO A 162 23.49 4.32 -0.08
N ALA A 163 23.25 5.61 -0.23
CA ALA A 163 24.09 6.58 -0.92
C ALA A 163 23.67 8.00 -0.48
N ASP A 164 24.43 9.00 -0.90
CA ASP A 164 24.04 10.40 -0.73
C ASP A 164 22.74 10.72 -1.44
N GLY A 165 21.89 11.55 -0.82
CA GLY A 165 20.59 11.89 -1.39
C GLY A 165 19.81 12.86 -0.54
N ILE A 166 18.58 13.12 -0.96
CA ILE A 166 17.63 14.02 -0.29
C ILE A 166 16.44 13.19 0.20
N VAL A 167 16.11 13.25 1.47
CA VAL A 167 14.87 12.67 1.99
C VAL A 167 13.70 13.44 1.41
N VAL A 168 12.85 12.76 0.64
CA VAL A 168 11.70 13.35 -0.05
C VAL A 168 10.37 12.94 0.57
N GLU A 169 10.34 11.83 1.28
CA GLU A 169 9.17 11.36 1.99
C GLU A 169 9.58 10.62 3.25
N ILE A 170 8.82 10.78 4.32
CA ILE A 170 8.98 10.06 5.59
C ILE A 170 7.63 9.75 6.18
N LYS A 171 7.46 8.55 6.71
CA LYS A 171 6.31 8.15 7.50
C LYS A 171 6.78 7.37 8.72
N ASN A 172 6.34 7.82 9.89
CA ASN A 172 6.65 7.20 11.18
C ASN A 172 5.44 7.37 12.11
N LEU A 173 4.32 6.74 11.74
CA LEU A 173 3.02 6.90 12.40
C LEU A 173 2.47 5.59 12.96
N PHE A 174 3.03 4.45 12.55
CA PHE A 174 2.54 3.14 12.94
C PHE A 174 3.36 2.58 14.10
N ASN A 175 2.66 2.03 15.07
CA ASN A 175 3.28 1.25 16.14
C ASN A 175 3.72 -0.12 15.61
N ASP A 176 4.63 -0.75 16.34
CA ASP A 176 5.03 -2.12 16.05
C ASP A 176 3.83 -3.06 16.19
N THR A 177 3.69 -3.98 15.24
CA THR A 177 2.66 -5.00 15.29
C THR A 177 2.98 -6.02 16.39
N PRO A 178 2.01 -6.40 17.24
CA PRO A 178 2.23 -7.44 18.25
C PRO A 178 2.66 -8.75 17.60
N ILE A 179 3.57 -9.46 18.27
CA ILE A 179 3.94 -10.82 17.84
C ILE A 179 2.79 -11.76 18.19
N SER A 180 2.31 -12.51 17.21
CA SER A 180 1.22 -13.47 17.35
C SER A 180 1.67 -14.85 16.90
N ASP A 181 1.22 -15.89 17.60
CA ASP A 181 1.38 -17.29 17.19
C ASP A 181 0.33 -17.70 16.12
N GLU A 182 -0.64 -16.81 15.83
CA GLU A 182 -1.65 -17.05 14.80
C GLU A 182 -1.04 -16.91 13.40
N PRO A 183 -1.48 -17.73 12.43
CA PRO A 183 -0.94 -17.69 11.07
C PRO A 183 -1.33 -16.43 10.29
N GLU A 184 -2.28 -15.66 10.79
CA GLU A 184 -2.72 -14.41 10.19
C GLU A 184 -1.83 -13.26 10.67
N ALA A 185 -1.19 -12.59 9.73
CA ALA A 185 -0.43 -11.39 10.02
C ALA A 185 -1.40 -10.27 10.43
N LEU A 186 -1.35 -9.88 11.70
CA LEU A 186 -2.06 -8.72 12.20
C LEU A 186 -1.38 -7.46 11.65
N CYS A 187 -1.94 -6.90 10.57
CA CYS A 187 -1.43 -5.66 10.02
C CYS A 187 -2.12 -4.47 10.70
N SER A 188 -1.43 -3.81 11.60
CA SER A 188 -1.94 -2.58 12.26
C SER A 188 -1.73 -1.31 11.42
N ALA A 189 -1.01 -1.41 10.30
CA ALA A 189 -0.72 -0.28 9.44
C ALA A 189 -1.75 -0.16 8.31
N SER A 190 -2.28 1.03 8.08
CA SER A 190 -3.13 1.36 6.92
C SER A 190 -2.34 1.57 5.63
N ASP A 191 -1.03 1.46 5.68
CA ASP A 191 -0.10 1.56 4.54
C ASP A 191 0.74 0.29 4.48
N ILE A 192 0.72 -0.41 3.36
CA ILE A 192 1.48 -1.66 3.16
C ILE A 192 2.99 -1.47 3.33
N ARG A 193 3.50 -0.24 3.14
CA ARG A 193 4.91 0.09 3.37
C ARG A 193 5.25 0.23 4.86
N GLY A 194 4.23 0.34 5.73
CA GLY A 194 4.45 0.62 7.15
C GLY A 194 5.12 1.98 7.40
N ASN A 195 6.08 2.01 8.31
CA ASN A 195 6.96 3.17 8.52
C ASN A 195 8.09 3.13 7.49
N TYR A 196 8.40 4.27 6.85
CA TYR A 196 9.40 4.33 5.79
C TYR A 196 10.05 5.70 5.62
N ILE A 197 11.18 5.71 4.94
CA ILE A 197 11.88 6.90 4.48
C ILE A 197 12.19 6.70 2.99
N VAL A 198 11.82 7.68 2.15
CA VAL A 198 12.18 7.68 0.73
C VAL A 198 13.29 8.68 0.48
N ILE A 199 14.40 8.20 -0.07
CA ILE A 199 15.56 9.02 -0.43
C ILE A 199 15.64 9.11 -1.95
N LYS A 200 15.70 10.33 -2.46
CA LYS A 200 15.98 10.62 -3.86
C LYS A 200 17.50 10.80 -4.03
N HIS A 201 18.13 9.93 -4.79
CA HIS A 201 19.55 9.94 -5.04
C HIS A 201 19.92 10.67 -6.35
N SER A 202 19.06 10.56 -7.37
CA SER A 202 19.19 11.29 -8.63
C SER A 202 17.81 11.62 -9.22
N GLU A 203 17.77 12.17 -10.43
CA GLU A 203 16.50 12.58 -11.05
C GLU A 203 15.48 11.43 -11.17
N HIS A 204 15.95 10.21 -11.38
CA HIS A 204 15.11 9.02 -11.60
C HIS A 204 15.42 7.86 -10.64
N GLU A 205 16.27 8.07 -9.64
CA GLU A 205 16.66 7.03 -8.68
C GLU A 205 16.21 7.37 -7.28
N TYR A 206 15.33 6.52 -6.73
CA TYR A 206 14.75 6.64 -5.41
C TYR A 206 14.92 5.32 -4.65
N LYS A 207 15.12 5.41 -3.34
CA LYS A 207 15.13 4.27 -2.42
C LYS A 207 14.18 4.54 -1.25
N SER A 208 13.47 3.51 -0.80
CA SER A 208 12.64 3.47 0.41
C SER A 208 12.95 2.23 1.22
#